data_531085bb8af18c6aef3c8e7445aa4562
#
_entry.id   531085bb8af18c6aef3c8e7445aa4562
#
_cell.length_a   1.000
_cell.length_b   1.000
_cell.length_c   1.000
_cell.angle_alpha   90.00
_cell.angle_beta   90.00
_cell.angle_gamma   90.00
#
_symmetry.space_group_name_H-M   'P 1'
#
loop_
_entity.id
_entity.type
_entity.pdbx_description
1 polymer ?
#
loop_
_entity_poly.entity_id
_entity_poly.type
_entity_poly.pdbx_seq_one_letter_code
_entity_poly.pdbx_strand_id
1 'polypeptide(L)'
;GSETVKGDEPAKTDEEVTKTGPTQELGKESDTYKAIVYLDPTDLTKNCDASNSVSTTGTKTGCMKWYIYSEDETNYNMILDHNTTAKVTSWNASKTQITTDTTSWDSSLKARLVTAEEIAKITGNTNWTSASEWFCLEKTSSTANGCYNPTKISKYSWIYDYTNECVNYGCSKADSSNSGYWTSTIYNSNASWGINSNGVLYYNGAEEIERGVRPVITISKDIIQ
;
A
#
# COMPACT_ATOMS: atom_id res chain seq x y z
N GLY A 1 55.00 22.94 -34.82
CA GLY A 1 54.01 22.00 -34.39
C GLY A 1 53.06 22.65 -33.40
N SER A 2 51.82 23.01 -33.80
CA SER A 2 50.81 23.52 -32.89
C SER A 2 50.06 22.33 -32.27
N GLU A 3 50.26 22.10 -30.97
CA GLU A 3 49.41 21.22 -30.25
C GLU A 3 48.05 21.90 -30.03
N THR A 4 47.03 21.35 -30.68
CA THR A 4 45.63 21.68 -30.34
C THR A 4 45.36 21.09 -28.98
N VAL A 5 45.32 21.93 -27.96
CA VAL A 5 44.72 21.60 -26.69
C VAL A 5 43.23 21.34 -26.95
N LYS A 6 42.79 20.07 -26.86
CA LYS A 6 41.36 19.75 -26.73
C LYS A 6 40.89 20.44 -25.46
N GLY A 7 40.12 21.51 -25.61
CA GLY A 7 39.42 22.09 -24.49
C GLY A 7 38.59 21.01 -23.82
N ASP A 8 38.80 20.84 -22.52
CA ASP A 8 37.95 19.98 -21.70
C ASP A 8 36.48 20.41 -21.97
N GLU A 9 35.68 19.43 -22.40
CA GLU A 9 34.24 19.64 -22.35
C GLU A 9 33.91 20.05 -20.91
N PRO A 10 33.19 21.17 -20.72
CA PRO A 10 32.79 21.53 -19.38
C PRO A 10 32.05 20.31 -18.81
N ALA A 11 32.52 19.83 -17.66
CA ALA A 11 31.87 18.79 -16.93
C ALA A 11 30.38 19.12 -16.95
N LYS A 12 29.58 18.27 -17.53
CA LYS A 12 28.12 18.37 -17.41
C LYS A 12 27.88 18.37 -15.91
N THR A 13 27.69 19.55 -15.36
CA THR A 13 27.06 19.66 -14.07
C THR A 13 25.79 18.84 -14.23
N ASP A 14 25.70 17.73 -13.52
CA ASP A 14 24.44 17.05 -13.36
C ASP A 14 23.46 18.13 -12.89
N GLU A 15 22.80 18.76 -13.86
CA GLU A 15 21.60 19.50 -13.56
C GLU A 15 20.73 18.45 -12.90
N GLU A 16 20.57 18.59 -11.58
CA GLU A 16 19.54 17.85 -10.88
C GLU A 16 18.27 18.08 -11.68
N VAL A 17 17.92 17.08 -12.48
CA VAL A 17 16.64 17.08 -13.19
C VAL A 17 15.63 17.10 -12.06
N THR A 18 15.12 18.29 -11.78
CA THR A 18 14.05 18.46 -10.80
C THR A 18 12.89 17.67 -11.34
N LYS A 19 12.69 16.47 -10.80
CA LYS A 19 11.56 15.63 -11.16
C LYS A 19 10.30 16.41 -10.78
N THR A 20 9.49 16.70 -11.78
CA THR A 20 8.21 17.38 -11.59
C THR A 20 7.12 16.34 -11.50
N GLY A 21 6.22 16.50 -10.54
CA GLY A 21 5.11 15.59 -10.30
C GLY A 21 5.47 14.41 -9.40
N PRO A 22 4.67 13.34 -9.45
CA PRO A 22 4.89 12.12 -8.69
C PRO A 22 6.22 11.45 -9.03
N THR A 23 6.92 10.92 -8.02
CA THR A 23 8.18 10.20 -8.22
C THR A 23 8.07 8.75 -7.82
N GLN A 24 8.93 7.92 -8.39
CA GLN A 24 8.96 6.49 -8.19
C GLN A 24 10.34 6.04 -7.73
N GLU A 25 10.37 5.14 -6.75
CA GLU A 25 11.57 4.39 -6.35
C GLU A 25 11.35 2.91 -6.65
N LEU A 26 12.19 2.34 -7.51
CA LEU A 26 12.10 0.92 -7.85
C LEU A 26 12.37 0.05 -6.62
N GLY A 27 11.60 -1.00 -6.47
CA GLY A 27 11.82 -2.03 -5.47
C GLY A 27 13.15 -2.75 -5.69
N LYS A 28 13.73 -3.25 -4.61
CA LYS A 28 14.93 -4.12 -4.65
C LYS A 28 14.48 -5.55 -4.97
N GLU A 29 15.39 -6.38 -5.45
CA GLU A 29 15.11 -7.79 -5.77
C GLU A 29 14.49 -8.56 -4.59
N SER A 30 14.84 -8.20 -3.35
CA SER A 30 14.28 -8.78 -2.13
C SER A 30 12.89 -8.28 -1.75
N ASP A 31 12.40 -7.23 -2.40
CA ASP A 31 11.11 -6.63 -2.10
C ASP A 31 9.98 -7.40 -2.78
N THR A 32 8.83 -7.48 -2.13
CA THR A 32 7.63 -8.14 -2.67
C THR A 32 6.65 -7.18 -3.33
N TYR A 33 6.89 -5.88 -3.22
CA TYR A 33 6.26 -4.85 -4.04
C TYR A 33 7.17 -4.48 -5.22
N LYS A 34 6.60 -3.95 -6.30
CA LYS A 34 7.39 -3.60 -7.50
C LYS A 34 8.13 -2.28 -7.35
N ALA A 35 7.50 -1.30 -6.74
CA ALA A 35 8.05 0.03 -6.51
C ALA A 35 7.28 0.79 -5.45
N ILE A 36 7.89 1.86 -4.96
CA ILE A 36 7.25 2.86 -4.12
C ILE A 36 6.99 4.10 -4.97
N VAL A 37 5.82 4.70 -4.82
CA VAL A 37 5.43 5.94 -5.48
C VAL A 37 5.07 6.98 -4.44
N TYR A 38 5.49 8.22 -4.66
CA TYR A 38 5.08 9.37 -3.86
C TYR A 38 4.12 10.22 -4.68
N LEU A 39 2.91 10.35 -4.23
CA LEU A 39 1.80 10.95 -4.97
C LEU A 39 0.81 11.62 -4.04
N ASP A 40 0.35 12.80 -4.44
CA ASP A 40 -0.82 13.44 -3.85
C ASP A 40 -2.06 13.07 -4.68
N PRO A 41 -3.00 12.30 -4.12
CA PRO A 41 -4.18 11.87 -4.89
C PRO A 41 -5.16 13.00 -5.18
N THR A 42 -4.98 14.16 -4.56
CA THR A 42 -5.81 15.36 -4.80
C THR A 42 -5.23 16.26 -5.90
N ASP A 43 -3.95 16.10 -6.22
CA ASP A 43 -3.26 16.87 -7.25
C ASP A 43 -2.17 16.01 -7.91
N LEU A 44 -2.49 15.39 -9.03
CA LEU A 44 -1.60 14.48 -9.75
C LEU A 44 -0.40 15.18 -10.39
N THR A 45 -0.35 16.49 -10.38
CA THR A 45 0.77 17.29 -10.92
C THR A 45 1.74 17.76 -9.83
N LYS A 46 1.38 17.57 -8.56
CA LYS A 46 2.19 18.04 -7.42
C LYS A 46 3.50 17.28 -7.35
N ASN A 47 4.58 18.00 -7.10
CA ASN A 47 5.90 17.42 -6.88
C ASN A 47 5.93 16.68 -5.55
N CYS A 48 6.03 15.36 -5.61
CA CYS A 48 6.10 14.47 -4.45
C CYS A 48 7.33 13.59 -4.53
N ASP A 49 8.03 13.48 -3.41
CA ASP A 49 9.15 12.58 -3.20
C ASP A 49 9.20 12.12 -1.74
N ALA A 50 10.22 11.35 -1.38
CA ALA A 50 10.37 10.88 -0.01
C ALA A 50 10.51 12.01 1.02
N SER A 51 11.00 13.18 0.61
CA SER A 51 11.29 14.30 1.52
C SER A 51 10.04 15.05 1.97
N ASN A 52 8.98 15.06 1.17
CA ASN A 52 7.74 15.76 1.48
C ASN A 52 6.54 14.83 1.68
N SER A 53 6.78 13.54 1.73
CA SER A 53 5.75 12.52 1.91
C SER A 53 5.32 12.38 3.36
N VAL A 54 4.02 12.21 3.59
CA VAL A 54 3.42 11.96 4.89
C VAL A 54 2.72 10.61 4.87
N SER A 55 3.10 9.72 5.79
CA SER A 55 2.58 8.35 5.88
C SER A 55 2.18 8.05 7.32
N THR A 56 1.12 8.70 7.79
CA THR A 56 0.53 8.45 9.10
C THR A 56 -0.94 8.13 8.99
N THR A 57 -1.41 7.19 9.80
CA THR A 57 -2.84 6.84 9.87
C THR A 57 -3.70 8.09 9.98
N GLY A 58 -4.73 8.15 9.15
CA GLY A 58 -5.65 9.28 9.07
C GLY A 58 -5.29 10.33 8.02
N THR A 59 -4.09 10.31 7.44
CA THR A 59 -3.72 11.21 6.36
C THR A 59 -4.52 10.89 5.10
N LYS A 60 -5.17 11.89 4.50
CA LYS A 60 -6.05 11.76 3.31
C LYS A 60 -5.64 12.66 2.16
N THR A 61 -4.75 13.60 2.39
CA THR A 61 -4.33 14.61 1.42
C THR A 61 -2.84 14.88 1.53
N GLY A 62 -2.27 15.51 0.52
CA GLY A 62 -0.84 15.79 0.44
C GLY A 62 -0.07 14.63 -0.18
N CYS A 63 1.24 14.81 -0.31
CA CYS A 63 2.11 13.75 -0.81
C CYS A 63 2.09 12.57 0.15
N MET A 64 1.75 11.41 -0.35
CA MET A 64 1.68 10.16 0.41
C MET A 64 2.50 9.07 -0.28
N LYS A 65 2.88 8.07 0.49
CA LYS A 65 3.62 6.90 0.01
C LYS A 65 2.66 5.81 -0.42
N TRP A 66 2.95 5.21 -1.58
CA TRP A 66 2.16 4.16 -2.19
C TRP A 66 3.06 3.00 -2.60
N TYR A 67 2.51 1.78 -2.59
CA TYR A 67 3.19 0.60 -3.10
C TYR A 67 2.51 0.11 -4.38
N ILE A 68 3.28 -0.03 -5.46
CA ILE A 68 2.81 -0.70 -6.68
C ILE A 68 2.82 -2.20 -6.39
N TYR A 69 1.66 -2.84 -6.48
CA TYR A 69 1.53 -4.27 -6.26
C TYR A 69 1.14 -5.06 -7.51
N SER A 70 0.62 -4.39 -8.53
CA SER A 70 0.34 -4.99 -9.83
C SER A 70 0.32 -3.92 -10.92
N GLU A 71 0.39 -4.36 -12.16
CA GLU A 71 0.33 -3.49 -13.32
C GLU A 71 -0.24 -4.23 -14.52
N ASP A 72 -0.80 -3.48 -15.45
CA ASP A 72 -1.05 -3.89 -16.82
C ASP A 72 -0.19 -3.04 -17.78
N GLU A 73 -0.49 -3.03 -19.08
CA GLU A 73 0.29 -2.28 -20.06
C GLU A 73 0.26 -0.75 -19.81
N THR A 74 -0.83 -0.23 -19.29
CA THR A 74 -1.09 1.21 -19.21
C THR A 74 -1.22 1.75 -17.80
N ASN A 75 -1.47 0.90 -16.81
CA ASN A 75 -1.77 1.33 -15.45
C ASN A 75 -0.95 0.58 -14.39
N TYR A 76 -0.72 1.27 -13.28
CA TYR A 76 -0.32 0.66 -12.01
C TYR A 76 -1.52 0.56 -11.07
N ASN A 77 -1.56 -0.52 -10.29
CA ASN A 77 -2.40 -0.61 -9.09
C ASN A 77 -1.52 -0.40 -7.86
N MET A 78 -1.92 0.51 -7.01
CA MET A 78 -1.14 0.91 -5.85
C MET A 78 -1.99 0.88 -4.59
N ILE A 79 -1.39 0.43 -3.50
CA ILE A 79 -1.99 0.50 -2.17
C ILE A 79 -1.32 1.60 -1.36
N LEU A 80 -2.14 2.38 -0.63
CA LEU A 80 -1.63 3.41 0.26
C LEU A 80 -0.83 2.78 1.41
N ASP A 81 0.22 3.44 1.83
CA ASP A 81 1.09 3.00 2.92
C ASP A 81 0.42 2.99 4.31
N HIS A 82 -0.74 3.59 4.44
CA HIS A 82 -1.44 3.75 5.71
C HIS A 82 -2.96 3.71 5.55
N ASN A 83 -3.66 3.53 6.66
CA ASN A 83 -5.11 3.69 6.70
C ASN A 83 -5.49 5.17 6.66
N THR A 84 -6.48 5.52 5.86
CA THR A 84 -7.10 6.85 5.87
C THR A 84 -8.08 7.03 7.04
N THR A 85 -8.62 5.93 7.54
CA THR A 85 -9.40 5.85 8.77
C THR A 85 -8.93 4.65 9.57
N ALA A 86 -8.54 4.87 10.83
CA ALA A 86 -7.94 3.83 11.67
C ALA A 86 -8.90 2.68 11.94
N LYS A 87 -10.16 2.98 12.20
CA LYS A 87 -11.21 2.00 12.50
C LYS A 87 -12.57 2.49 12.04
N VAL A 88 -13.37 1.58 11.55
CA VAL A 88 -14.80 1.74 11.32
C VAL A 88 -15.55 0.64 12.08
N THR A 89 -16.82 0.86 12.38
CA THR A 89 -17.61 -0.02 13.25
C THR A 89 -18.04 -1.32 12.60
N SER A 90 -18.00 -1.38 11.26
CA SER A 90 -18.42 -2.56 10.50
C SER A 90 -17.84 -2.56 9.09
N TRP A 91 -17.94 -3.70 8.41
CA TRP A 91 -17.58 -3.79 7.00
C TRP A 91 -18.45 -2.88 6.12
N ASN A 92 -19.76 -2.80 6.37
CA ASN A 92 -20.63 -1.89 5.64
C ASN A 92 -20.22 -0.43 5.83
N ALA A 93 -19.83 -0.05 7.04
CA ALA A 93 -19.29 1.27 7.30
C ALA A 93 -18.00 1.55 6.51
N SER A 94 -17.16 0.56 6.26
CA SER A 94 -15.93 0.73 5.47
C SER A 94 -16.22 1.12 4.02
N LYS A 95 -17.28 0.57 3.44
CA LYS A 95 -17.68 0.89 2.05
C LYS A 95 -18.15 2.32 1.88
N THR A 96 -18.76 2.88 2.89
CA THR A 96 -19.15 4.30 2.93
C THR A 96 -17.95 5.17 3.27
N GLN A 97 -17.14 4.75 4.23
CA GLN A 97 -16.00 5.53 4.71
C GLN A 97 -14.95 5.74 3.62
N ILE A 98 -14.68 4.75 2.77
CA ILE A 98 -13.73 4.95 1.68
C ILE A 98 -14.19 6.03 0.71
N THR A 99 -15.46 6.11 0.42
CA THR A 99 -16.01 7.17 -0.44
C THR A 99 -15.83 8.53 0.22
N THR A 100 -16.09 8.64 1.52
CA THR A 100 -15.88 9.88 2.28
C THR A 100 -14.40 10.27 2.32
N ASP A 101 -13.52 9.33 2.63
CA ASP A 101 -12.07 9.58 2.74
C ASP A 101 -11.43 10.02 1.42
N THR A 102 -11.96 9.59 0.31
CA THR A 102 -11.42 9.84 -1.03
C THR A 102 -12.19 10.88 -1.84
N THR A 103 -13.10 11.62 -1.21
CA THR A 103 -13.98 12.60 -1.89
C THR A 103 -13.19 13.65 -2.66
N SER A 104 -12.07 14.13 -2.12
CA SER A 104 -11.22 15.14 -2.75
C SER A 104 -10.20 14.57 -3.75
N TRP A 105 -10.14 13.25 -3.89
CA TRP A 105 -9.17 12.61 -4.76
C TRP A 105 -9.59 12.72 -6.23
N ASP A 106 -8.61 12.73 -7.11
CA ASP A 106 -8.86 12.72 -8.55
C ASP A 106 -9.68 11.47 -8.92
N SER A 107 -10.80 11.68 -9.60
CA SER A 107 -11.75 10.60 -9.94
C SER A 107 -11.16 9.55 -10.88
N SER A 108 -10.14 9.93 -11.69
CA SER A 108 -9.46 9.00 -12.58
C SER A 108 -8.73 7.87 -11.84
N LEU A 109 -8.42 8.06 -10.56
CA LEU A 109 -7.72 7.09 -9.73
C LEU A 109 -8.61 5.91 -9.30
N LYS A 110 -9.92 6.03 -9.39
CA LYS A 110 -10.89 4.98 -9.04
C LYS A 110 -10.61 4.36 -7.67
N ALA A 111 -10.41 5.20 -6.67
CA ALA A 111 -10.09 4.77 -5.31
C ALA A 111 -11.11 3.75 -4.78
N ARG A 112 -10.62 2.69 -4.17
CA ARG A 112 -11.43 1.57 -3.68
C ARG A 112 -10.72 0.81 -2.56
N LEU A 113 -11.41 -0.13 -1.94
CA LEU A 113 -10.79 -1.13 -1.08
C LEU A 113 -10.11 -2.20 -1.94
N VAL A 114 -9.02 -2.77 -1.44
CA VAL A 114 -8.37 -3.93 -2.07
C VAL A 114 -9.29 -5.16 -1.97
N THR A 115 -9.15 -6.09 -2.91
CA THR A 115 -9.85 -7.39 -2.81
C THR A 115 -8.98 -8.42 -2.09
N ALA A 116 -9.62 -9.42 -1.47
CA ALA A 116 -8.90 -10.54 -0.88
C ALA A 116 -8.10 -11.33 -1.92
N GLU A 117 -8.62 -11.45 -3.14
CA GLU A 117 -7.93 -12.10 -4.26
C GLU A 117 -6.64 -11.37 -4.62
N GLU A 118 -6.64 -10.04 -4.65
CA GLU A 118 -5.44 -9.25 -4.90
C GLU A 118 -4.37 -9.51 -3.83
N ILE A 119 -4.75 -9.55 -2.56
CA ILE A 119 -3.83 -9.87 -1.45
C ILE A 119 -3.27 -11.29 -1.61
N ALA A 120 -4.12 -12.26 -1.88
CA ALA A 120 -3.71 -13.64 -2.10
C ALA A 120 -2.71 -13.76 -3.25
N LYS A 121 -2.95 -13.03 -4.33
CA LYS A 121 -2.08 -13.00 -5.51
C LYS A 121 -0.70 -12.42 -5.22
N ILE A 122 -0.63 -11.32 -4.45
CA ILE A 122 0.63 -10.72 -4.00
C ILE A 122 1.46 -11.74 -3.23
N THR A 123 0.83 -12.51 -2.33
CA THR A 123 1.51 -13.47 -1.46
C THR A 123 1.74 -14.84 -2.13
N GLY A 124 1.28 -15.02 -3.37
CA GLY A 124 1.38 -16.30 -4.08
C GLY A 124 0.49 -17.41 -3.51
N ASN A 125 -0.50 -17.06 -2.71
CA ASN A 125 -1.43 -18.03 -2.12
C ASN A 125 -2.64 -18.23 -3.02
N THR A 126 -2.70 -19.38 -3.71
CA THR A 126 -3.78 -19.70 -4.63
C THR A 126 -4.97 -20.39 -3.96
N ASN A 127 -4.83 -20.81 -2.71
CA ASN A 127 -5.84 -21.61 -1.99
C ASN A 127 -6.62 -20.82 -0.94
N TRP A 128 -6.60 -19.51 -0.99
CA TRP A 128 -7.25 -18.68 0.01
C TRP A 128 -8.77 -18.90 0.10
N THR A 129 -9.43 -19.21 -1.01
CA THR A 129 -10.87 -19.44 -1.04
C THR A 129 -11.29 -20.77 -0.41
N SER A 130 -10.37 -21.72 -0.32
CA SER A 130 -10.62 -23.03 0.30
C SER A 130 -10.21 -23.06 1.77
N ALA A 131 -9.64 -22.01 2.28
CA ALA A 131 -9.33 -21.88 3.69
C ALA A 131 -10.65 -21.85 4.48
N SER A 132 -10.85 -22.81 5.37
CA SER A 132 -12.05 -22.89 6.21
C SER A 132 -12.08 -21.80 7.28
N GLU A 133 -10.96 -21.18 7.57
CA GLU A 133 -10.81 -20.18 8.62
C GLU A 133 -10.02 -18.95 8.12
N TRP A 134 -8.73 -19.11 7.87
CA TRP A 134 -7.82 -18.02 7.52
C TRP A 134 -6.50 -18.58 6.99
N PHE A 135 -5.65 -17.72 6.43
CA PHE A 135 -4.29 -18.11 6.09
C PHE A 135 -3.28 -17.00 6.35
N CYS A 136 -2.06 -17.40 6.61
CA CYS A 136 -0.94 -16.49 6.83
C CYS A 136 -0.47 -15.87 5.52
N LEU A 137 -0.19 -14.58 5.50
CA LEU A 137 0.36 -13.91 4.32
C LEU A 137 1.70 -14.52 3.90
N GLU A 138 2.52 -14.95 4.86
CA GLU A 138 3.81 -15.60 4.59
C GLU A 138 3.79 -17.13 4.64
N LYS A 139 2.65 -17.73 4.88
CA LYS A 139 2.52 -19.20 5.00
C LYS A 139 3.50 -19.85 6.00
N THR A 140 3.86 -19.14 7.05
CA THR A 140 4.78 -19.68 8.06
C THR A 140 4.12 -20.63 9.04
N SER A 141 2.79 -20.59 9.13
CA SER A 141 1.99 -21.41 10.02
C SER A 141 0.56 -21.52 9.51
N SER A 142 -0.16 -22.55 9.95
CA SER A 142 -1.59 -22.71 9.74
C SER A 142 -2.44 -22.14 10.88
N THR A 143 -1.82 -21.49 11.87
CA THR A 143 -2.54 -20.90 13.00
C THR A 143 -2.33 -19.38 13.07
N ALA A 144 -3.37 -18.63 13.48
CA ALA A 144 -3.30 -17.17 13.57
C ALA A 144 -2.10 -16.69 14.42
N ASN A 145 -1.83 -17.37 15.53
CA ASN A 145 -0.72 -17.04 16.40
C ASN A 145 0.65 -17.33 15.79
N GLY A 146 0.72 -18.17 14.78
CA GLY A 146 1.96 -18.50 14.07
C GLY A 146 2.16 -17.75 12.77
N CYS A 147 1.18 -16.97 12.33
CA CYS A 147 1.28 -16.22 11.08
C CYS A 147 2.28 -15.08 11.16
N TYR A 148 2.40 -14.49 12.31
CA TYR A 148 3.30 -13.39 12.58
C TYR A 148 4.36 -13.79 13.59
N ASN A 149 5.62 -13.63 13.21
CA ASN A 149 6.75 -13.85 14.10
C ASN A 149 7.48 -12.52 14.32
N PRO A 150 7.38 -11.89 15.49
CA PRO A 150 7.96 -10.58 15.75
C PRO A 150 9.50 -10.57 15.69
N THR A 151 10.15 -11.72 15.69
CA THR A 151 11.61 -11.84 15.56
C THR A 151 12.09 -11.96 14.12
N LYS A 152 11.17 -12.13 13.17
CA LYS A 152 11.47 -12.32 11.75
C LYS A 152 10.94 -11.17 10.92
N ILE A 153 11.80 -10.58 10.10
CA ILE A 153 11.40 -9.55 9.15
C ILE A 153 10.47 -10.17 8.11
N SER A 154 9.27 -9.63 8.01
CA SER A 154 8.28 -10.05 7.03
C SER A 154 8.50 -9.34 5.70
N LYS A 155 8.53 -10.11 4.60
CA LYS A 155 8.55 -9.58 3.23
C LYS A 155 7.27 -8.83 2.87
N TYR A 156 6.19 -9.11 3.56
CA TYR A 156 4.86 -8.57 3.28
C TYR A 156 4.40 -7.58 4.35
N SER A 157 5.33 -7.07 5.16
CA SER A 157 5.02 -6.09 6.19
C SER A 157 4.26 -4.87 5.65
N TRP A 158 4.57 -4.47 4.42
CA TRP A 158 3.91 -3.35 3.75
C TRP A 158 2.41 -3.58 3.47
N ILE A 159 1.94 -4.84 3.45
CA ILE A 159 0.52 -5.20 3.27
C ILE A 159 -0.23 -5.11 4.61
N TYR A 160 0.42 -5.44 5.72
CA TYR A 160 -0.19 -5.38 7.05
C TYR A 160 0.50 -4.37 7.95
N ASP A 161 0.85 -3.24 7.37
CA ASP A 161 1.64 -2.15 7.91
C ASP A 161 1.01 -1.40 9.08
N TYR A 162 -0.04 -1.92 9.63
CA TYR A 162 -0.81 -1.32 10.70
C TYR A 162 -0.81 -2.14 11.96
N THR A 163 0.16 -2.97 12.15
CA THR A 163 0.41 -3.63 13.42
C THR A 163 1.51 -2.89 14.16
N ASN A 164 1.42 -2.80 15.48
CA ASN A 164 2.48 -2.17 16.27
C ASN A 164 3.85 -2.80 16.04
N GLU A 165 3.87 -4.09 15.74
CA GLU A 165 5.09 -4.84 15.48
C GLU A 165 5.70 -4.54 14.13
N CYS A 166 4.89 -4.17 13.15
CA CYS A 166 5.34 -3.86 11.80
C CYS A 166 6.37 -2.71 11.77
N VAL A 167 6.24 -1.75 12.66
CA VAL A 167 7.21 -0.64 12.80
C VAL A 167 8.62 -1.17 13.04
N ASN A 168 8.77 -2.28 13.76
CA ASN A 168 10.06 -2.89 14.03
C ASN A 168 10.72 -3.48 12.78
N TYR A 169 9.96 -3.62 11.70
CA TYR A 169 10.41 -4.21 10.44
C TYR A 169 10.46 -3.19 9.28
N GLY A 170 10.44 -1.92 9.59
CA GLY A 170 10.56 -0.86 8.60
C GLY A 170 9.25 -0.38 8.00
N CYS A 171 8.11 -0.76 8.58
CA CYS A 171 6.85 -0.14 8.23
C CYS A 171 6.81 1.32 8.69
N SER A 172 5.95 2.11 8.06
CA SER A 172 5.63 3.43 8.56
C SER A 172 5.02 3.36 9.95
N LYS A 173 4.98 4.47 10.65
CA LYS A 173 4.48 4.52 12.03
C LYS A 173 3.11 3.88 12.15
N ALA A 174 3.03 2.75 12.87
CA ALA A 174 1.77 2.10 13.20
C ALA A 174 1.00 2.89 14.28
N ASP A 175 -0.32 2.84 14.19
CA ASP A 175 -1.20 3.34 15.24
C ASP A 175 -1.50 2.21 16.23
N SER A 176 -1.31 2.44 17.52
CA SER A 176 -1.58 1.47 18.56
C SER A 176 -3.05 1.02 18.65
N SER A 177 -3.96 1.81 18.07
CA SER A 177 -5.39 1.49 18.00
C SER A 177 -5.75 0.65 16.77
N ASN A 178 -4.79 0.36 15.90
CA ASN A 178 -5.04 -0.24 14.60
C ASN A 178 -5.37 -1.74 14.71
N SER A 179 -6.40 -2.15 14.01
CA SER A 179 -6.87 -3.54 13.91
C SER A 179 -6.76 -4.10 12.48
N GLY A 180 -5.89 -3.52 11.64
CA GLY A 180 -5.78 -3.89 10.24
C GLY A 180 -6.76 -3.10 9.35
N TYR A 181 -7.25 -3.69 8.28
CA TYR A 181 -8.16 -3.03 7.35
C TYR A 181 -9.07 -4.02 6.63
N TRP A 182 -10.23 -3.53 6.19
CA TRP A 182 -11.18 -4.31 5.43
C TRP A 182 -10.77 -4.43 3.95
N THR A 183 -11.09 -5.57 3.36
CA THR A 183 -11.15 -5.73 1.90
C THR A 183 -12.59 -5.52 1.41
N SER A 184 -12.77 -5.41 0.09
CA SER A 184 -14.11 -5.36 -0.51
C SER A 184 -14.76 -6.74 -0.68
N THR A 185 -14.08 -7.82 -0.34
CA THR A 185 -14.51 -9.18 -0.64
C THR A 185 -15.39 -9.75 0.47
N ILE A 186 -16.60 -10.12 0.11
CA ILE A 186 -17.51 -10.83 0.99
C ILE A 186 -17.12 -12.31 1.10
N TYR A 187 -17.22 -12.87 2.30
CA TYR A 187 -17.07 -14.31 2.52
C TYR A 187 -18.42 -15.04 2.46
N ASN A 188 -19.38 -14.54 3.22
CA ASN A 188 -20.77 -15.02 3.22
C ASN A 188 -21.69 -13.87 3.69
N SER A 189 -22.97 -14.18 3.94
CA SER A 189 -23.95 -13.17 4.38
C SER A 189 -23.61 -12.46 5.68
N ASN A 190 -22.71 -13.02 6.50
CA ASN A 190 -22.38 -12.53 7.85
C ASN A 190 -20.91 -12.16 8.03
N ALA A 191 -20.06 -12.42 7.06
CA ALA A 191 -18.61 -12.21 7.19
C ALA A 191 -17.97 -11.66 5.91
N SER A 192 -16.91 -10.92 6.07
CA SER A 192 -16.11 -10.36 4.98
C SER A 192 -14.61 -10.53 5.26
N TRP A 193 -13.82 -10.53 4.22
CA TRP A 193 -12.37 -10.67 4.31
C TRP A 193 -11.71 -9.36 4.72
N GLY A 194 -10.69 -9.45 5.56
CA GLY A 194 -9.85 -8.34 5.95
C GLY A 194 -8.46 -8.79 6.32
N ILE A 195 -7.56 -7.82 6.48
CA ILE A 195 -6.24 -8.03 7.09
C ILE A 195 -6.37 -7.69 8.56
N ASN A 196 -6.05 -8.62 9.43
CA ASN A 196 -6.08 -8.36 10.87
C ASN A 196 -4.71 -7.86 11.38
N SER A 197 -4.66 -7.48 12.67
CA SER A 197 -3.46 -6.95 13.30
C SER A 197 -2.29 -7.96 13.41
N ASN A 198 -2.54 -9.24 13.16
CA ASN A 198 -1.53 -10.30 13.16
C ASN A 198 -0.95 -10.59 11.78
N GLY A 199 -1.26 -9.77 10.77
CA GLY A 199 -0.79 -10.00 9.41
C GLY A 199 -1.44 -11.19 8.72
N VAL A 200 -2.71 -11.44 9.01
CA VAL A 200 -3.51 -12.56 8.48
C VAL A 200 -4.61 -12.04 7.60
N LEU A 201 -4.75 -12.63 6.43
CA LEU A 201 -5.97 -12.49 5.62
C LEU A 201 -7.02 -13.44 6.19
N TYR A 202 -8.09 -12.88 6.74
CA TYR A 202 -9.09 -13.61 7.49
C TYR A 202 -10.49 -13.06 7.25
N TYR A 203 -11.49 -13.92 7.30
CA TYR A 203 -12.87 -13.50 7.29
C TYR A 203 -13.39 -13.35 8.72
N ASN A 204 -14.08 -12.25 8.99
CA ASN A 204 -14.67 -11.93 10.29
C ASN A 204 -16.12 -11.47 10.13
N GLY A 205 -16.86 -11.54 11.22
CA GLY A 205 -18.21 -11.00 11.28
C GLY A 205 -18.25 -9.55 10.79
N ALA A 206 -19.03 -9.30 9.76
CA ALA A 206 -19.05 -8.01 9.06
C ALA A 206 -19.60 -6.85 9.93
N GLU A 207 -20.37 -7.17 10.94
CA GLU A 207 -21.06 -6.17 11.78
C GLU A 207 -20.43 -5.96 13.16
N GLU A 208 -19.47 -6.80 13.55
CA GLU A 208 -18.97 -6.84 14.94
C GLU A 208 -17.48 -6.49 15.06
N ILE A 209 -16.75 -6.50 13.96
CA ILE A 209 -15.29 -6.32 13.96
C ILE A 209 -14.93 -4.94 13.46
N GLU A 210 -14.17 -4.21 14.26
CA GLU A 210 -13.59 -2.93 13.88
C GLU A 210 -12.28 -3.14 13.14
N ARG A 211 -12.21 -2.62 11.90
CA ARG A 211 -11.00 -2.56 11.08
C ARG A 211 -10.92 -1.22 10.38
N GLY A 212 -9.72 -0.88 9.91
CA GLY A 212 -9.47 0.36 9.20
C GLY A 212 -9.91 0.34 7.73
N VAL A 213 -9.72 1.49 7.10
CA VAL A 213 -9.91 1.73 5.67
C VAL A 213 -8.57 2.09 5.06
N ARG A 214 -8.13 1.30 4.11
CA ARG A 214 -6.85 1.50 3.40
C ARG A 214 -7.07 1.49 1.90
N PRO A 215 -7.04 2.65 1.23
CA PRO A 215 -7.37 2.74 -0.18
C PRO A 215 -6.33 2.12 -1.10
N VAL A 216 -6.82 1.57 -2.21
CA VAL A 216 -6.03 1.31 -3.42
C VAL A 216 -6.52 2.21 -4.54
N ILE A 217 -5.63 2.53 -5.47
CA ILE A 217 -5.90 3.33 -6.66
C ILE A 217 -5.33 2.65 -7.89
N THR A 218 -5.87 3.02 -9.04
CA THR A 218 -5.35 2.67 -10.36
C THR A 218 -4.90 3.96 -11.03
N ILE A 219 -3.68 4.03 -11.50
CA ILE A 219 -3.10 5.24 -12.08
C ILE A 219 -2.41 4.93 -13.40
N SER A 220 -2.58 5.83 -14.39
CA SER A 220 -1.86 5.74 -15.65
C SER A 220 -0.35 5.82 -15.42
N LYS A 221 0.40 4.93 -16.09
CA LYS A 221 1.87 4.93 -16.06
C LYS A 221 2.46 6.24 -16.56
N ASP A 222 1.75 6.95 -17.46
CA ASP A 222 2.20 8.23 -17.99
C ASP A 222 2.31 9.34 -16.95
N ILE A 223 1.61 9.20 -15.81
CA ILE A 223 1.64 10.19 -14.72
C ILE A 223 2.87 10.01 -13.84
N ILE A 224 3.35 8.77 -13.68
CA ILE A 224 4.47 8.43 -12.81
C ILE A 224 5.79 8.54 -13.58
N GLN A 225 6.72 9.27 -13.03
CA GLN A 225 8.05 9.48 -13.63
C GLN A 225 9.14 8.69 -12.91
#